data_33bccfec3de6ccee57233e6db22da939
#
_entry.id   33bccfec3de6ccee57233e6db22da939
#
_cell.length_a   1.000
_cell.length_b   1.000
_cell.length_c   1.000
_cell.angle_alpha   90.00
_cell.angle_beta   90.00
_cell.angle_gamma   90.00
#
_symmetry.space_group_name_H-M   'P 1'
#
loop_
_entity.id
_entity.type
_entity.pdbx_description
1 polymer ?
#
loop_
_entity_poly.entity_id
_entity_poly.type
_entity_poly.pdbx_seq_one_letter_code
_entity_poly.pdbx_strand_id
1 'polypeptide(L)'
;MKKILMGLLATGLVSGFTACTDLEPTLYSNLTTSNAYITEKDFNAALVGVYADLNPFPGDAWQYYAGYFVMITDYTTDIGYSTSSDPLAMSVMSYDSNNQYLRDNWRYIYQVVSNANTVLQKLNNAEVDMTEENKQLIAAQLKFLRALAYRDLTDAFGPVPLVTEYAENPLAMRDMPLTSVADIDAFILKDLKEALEVLPEKWTGTDLSRATKGAAATLIGQIYMRAHDYQNAKTYIDMVLALRDKGIYSLNPDFKNVWAESNKYDMGSIFCILHEVTSNGGEIANHFGPSDHPEVQGRWQFYAISLPFWRKYDDADPRKQFFYFNYTGVSPRDDKTDYGFYYMMPEKGQNTPPNDTTKLLLNVATKKYTYEMVSDLYYDGSTISIFRLADVILCKAEIENNLNGPGAALPYLNEIRERAGAPLYGKDPRFPVPASQEAMNQAILDERGFELVFEYKRRPDLIRFGKYEETVNAHLKEMDITGTTVTPDMRYLPYPMTETKLNSYMEAENPKRLPK
;
A
#
# COMPACT_ATOMS: atom_id res chain seq x y z
N MET A 1 -78.29 -2.96 -47.75
CA MET A 1 -77.37 -1.97 -47.18
C MET A 1 -76.09 -2.61 -46.72
N LYS A 2 -75.28 -3.04 -47.64
CA LYS A 2 -73.95 -3.62 -47.42
C LYS A 2 -73.19 -3.72 -48.76
N LYS A 3 -72.84 -2.61 -49.38
CA LYS A 3 -72.01 -2.60 -50.60
C LYS A 3 -71.53 -1.20 -51.02
N ILE A 4 -71.33 -0.27 -50.10
CA ILE A 4 -70.78 1.06 -50.45
C ILE A 4 -69.82 1.47 -49.31
N LEU A 5 -68.82 0.68 -49.02
CA LEU A 5 -67.78 1.07 -48.11
C LEU A 5 -66.42 0.32 -48.36
N MET A 6 -66.13 0.17 -49.65
CA MET A 6 -64.87 -0.59 -50.02
C MET A 6 -64.14 0.06 -51.20
N GLY A 7 -64.26 1.37 -51.33
CA GLY A 7 -63.72 2.12 -52.46
C GLY A 7 -62.88 3.35 -52.14
N LEU A 8 -62.48 3.56 -50.86
CA LEU A 8 -61.81 4.80 -50.46
C LEU A 8 -60.55 4.53 -49.55
N LEU A 9 -59.94 3.35 -49.63
CA LEU A 9 -58.81 3.03 -48.83
C LEU A 9 -57.60 2.58 -49.65
N ALA A 10 -57.46 2.98 -50.89
CA ALA A 10 -56.38 2.52 -51.79
C ALA A 10 -55.57 3.67 -52.44
N THR A 11 -55.64 4.92 -51.96
CA THR A 11 -54.91 6.05 -52.60
C THR A 11 -54.20 6.95 -51.57
N GLY A 12 -53.78 6.41 -50.46
CA GLY A 12 -53.12 7.20 -49.41
C GLY A 12 -51.77 6.61 -48.88
N LEU A 13 -51.04 5.80 -49.62
CA LEU A 13 -49.89 5.10 -49.11
C LEU A 13 -48.65 5.10 -50.04
N VAL A 14 -48.34 6.24 -50.65
CA VAL A 14 -47.02 6.44 -51.29
C VAL A 14 -46.67 7.93 -51.20
N SER A 15 -46.30 8.39 -50.06
CA SER A 15 -45.48 9.61 -49.91
C SER A 15 -45.02 9.71 -48.46
N GLY A 16 -43.78 9.40 -48.20
CA GLY A 16 -43.14 9.75 -46.91
C GLY A 16 -42.25 8.71 -46.28
N PHE A 17 -41.26 8.18 -47.00
CA PHE A 17 -40.12 7.54 -46.37
C PHE A 17 -38.82 8.12 -46.95
N THR A 18 -38.57 9.38 -46.66
CA THR A 18 -37.23 9.94 -46.61
C THR A 18 -37.04 10.54 -45.23
N ALA A 19 -37.06 9.70 -44.19
CA ALA A 19 -36.50 10.05 -42.93
C ALA A 19 -35.05 9.60 -43.01
N CYS A 20 -34.12 10.52 -43.17
CA CYS A 20 -32.71 10.31 -42.84
C CYS A 20 -32.69 9.91 -41.39
N THR A 21 -32.53 8.63 -41.14
CA THR A 21 -32.21 8.11 -39.84
C THR A 21 -30.69 8.18 -39.67
N ASP A 22 -30.23 9.29 -39.17
CA ASP A 22 -28.97 9.32 -38.47
C ASP A 22 -29.26 8.69 -37.10
N LEU A 23 -29.19 7.36 -37.06
CA LEU A 23 -29.40 6.51 -35.88
C LEU A 23 -28.06 6.20 -35.23
N GLU A 24 -27.18 7.17 -35.12
CA GLU A 24 -26.12 7.08 -34.11
C GLU A 24 -26.70 7.59 -32.78
N PRO A 25 -27.02 6.70 -31.83
CA PRO A 25 -27.42 7.12 -30.51
C PRO A 25 -26.22 7.80 -29.87
N THR A 26 -26.30 9.10 -29.69
CA THR A 26 -25.40 9.82 -28.81
C THR A 26 -25.65 9.32 -27.38
N LEU A 27 -24.91 8.30 -26.98
CA LEU A 27 -24.94 7.76 -25.63
C LEU A 27 -24.23 8.75 -24.69
N TYR A 28 -25.00 9.70 -24.15
CA TYR A 28 -24.49 10.67 -23.16
C TYR A 28 -24.19 10.08 -21.80
N SER A 29 -24.47 8.79 -21.55
CA SER A 29 -24.37 8.15 -20.25
C SER A 29 -23.37 6.99 -20.15
N ASN A 30 -22.79 6.52 -21.27
CA ASN A 30 -21.76 5.49 -21.26
C ASN A 30 -20.51 5.98 -21.99
N LEU A 31 -19.38 5.98 -21.30
CA LEU A 31 -18.07 6.18 -21.92
C LEU A 31 -17.79 5.01 -22.88
N THR A 32 -17.74 5.32 -24.16
CA THR A 32 -17.28 4.41 -25.21
C THR A 32 -15.87 4.81 -25.64
N THR A 33 -15.13 3.90 -26.28
CA THR A 33 -13.80 4.22 -26.82
C THR A 33 -13.80 5.33 -27.86
N SER A 34 -14.97 5.67 -28.43
CA SER A 34 -15.14 6.75 -29.43
C SER A 34 -15.44 8.12 -28.80
N ASN A 35 -15.96 8.17 -27.57
CA ASN A 35 -16.28 9.41 -26.86
C ASN A 35 -15.46 9.64 -25.59
N ALA A 36 -14.54 8.74 -25.26
CA ALA A 36 -13.56 8.90 -24.22
C ALA A 36 -12.29 9.60 -24.80
N TYR A 37 -11.61 10.37 -23.96
CA TYR A 37 -10.33 11.02 -24.34
C TYR A 37 -10.45 12.10 -25.43
N ILE A 38 -11.51 12.90 -25.42
CA ILE A 38 -11.73 13.98 -26.38
C ILE A 38 -11.27 15.33 -25.82
N THR A 39 -11.51 15.58 -24.54
CA THR A 39 -11.22 16.85 -23.88
C THR A 39 -10.18 16.71 -22.77
N GLU A 40 -9.55 17.82 -22.37
CA GLU A 40 -8.68 17.84 -21.19
C GLU A 40 -9.38 17.30 -19.94
N LYS A 41 -10.69 17.59 -19.79
CA LYS A 41 -11.50 17.08 -18.68
C LYS A 41 -11.58 15.56 -18.70
N ASP A 42 -11.67 14.94 -19.88
CA ASP A 42 -11.72 13.47 -20.00
C ASP A 42 -10.38 12.85 -19.58
N PHE A 43 -9.26 13.45 -19.97
CA PHE A 43 -7.94 12.98 -19.54
C PHE A 43 -7.72 13.17 -18.04
N ASN A 44 -8.18 14.27 -17.45
CA ASN A 44 -8.14 14.44 -16.00
C ASN A 44 -9.03 13.43 -15.27
N ALA A 45 -10.21 13.12 -15.78
CA ALA A 45 -11.07 12.06 -15.23
C ALA A 45 -10.43 10.68 -15.33
N ALA A 46 -9.79 10.37 -16.46
CA ALA A 46 -9.06 9.12 -16.65
C ALA A 46 -7.86 9.02 -15.70
N LEU A 47 -7.10 10.10 -15.51
CA LEU A 47 -6.01 10.17 -14.53
C LEU A 47 -6.53 9.90 -13.11
N VAL A 48 -7.65 10.51 -12.71
CA VAL A 48 -8.29 10.24 -11.40
C VAL A 48 -8.69 8.77 -11.29
N GLY A 49 -9.16 8.15 -12.38
CA GLY A 49 -9.42 6.71 -12.44
C GLY A 49 -8.18 5.87 -12.11
N VAL A 50 -6.99 6.24 -12.64
CA VAL A 50 -5.74 5.53 -12.32
C VAL A 50 -5.32 5.73 -10.86
N TYR A 51 -5.55 6.91 -10.27
CA TYR A 51 -5.38 7.08 -8.81
C TYR A 51 -6.34 6.21 -8.01
N ALA A 52 -7.59 6.06 -8.46
CA ALA A 52 -8.57 5.21 -7.80
C ALA A 52 -8.21 3.71 -7.84
N ASP A 53 -7.47 3.26 -8.86
CA ASP A 53 -6.96 1.89 -8.93
C ASP A 53 -5.98 1.53 -7.78
N LEU A 54 -5.39 2.51 -7.10
CA LEU A 54 -4.57 2.27 -5.90
C LEU A 54 -5.43 1.79 -4.71
N ASN A 55 -6.71 2.11 -4.72
CA ASN A 55 -7.66 1.78 -3.67
C ASN A 55 -9.03 1.50 -4.28
N PRO A 56 -9.21 0.37 -4.98
CA PRO A 56 -10.43 0.05 -5.71
C PRO A 56 -11.62 -0.14 -4.76
N PHE A 57 -12.51 0.84 -4.71
CA PHE A 57 -13.73 0.87 -3.92
C PHE A 57 -14.84 1.61 -4.70
N PRO A 58 -16.14 1.29 -4.60
CA PRO A 58 -16.79 0.18 -3.87
C PRO A 58 -16.88 -1.09 -4.72
N GLY A 59 -16.88 -2.26 -4.06
CA GLY A 59 -17.13 -3.56 -4.67
C GLY A 59 -16.13 -4.64 -4.27
N ASP A 60 -14.85 -4.33 -4.29
CA ASP A 60 -13.77 -5.20 -3.85
C ASP A 60 -12.88 -4.42 -2.84
N ALA A 61 -13.51 -3.96 -1.77
CA ALA A 61 -13.07 -2.92 -0.85
C ALA A 61 -11.71 -3.11 -0.17
N TRP A 62 -11.02 -4.23 -0.36
CA TRP A 62 -9.86 -4.58 0.46
C TRP A 62 -8.59 -4.82 -0.34
N GLN A 63 -8.61 -4.56 -1.62
CA GLN A 63 -7.54 -4.96 -2.51
C GLN A 63 -6.49 -3.87 -2.63
N TYR A 64 -5.27 -4.26 -2.90
CA TYR A 64 -4.10 -3.42 -2.98
C TYR A 64 -3.94 -2.59 -1.68
N TYR A 65 -3.76 -1.27 -1.78
CA TYR A 65 -3.55 -0.42 -0.61
C TYR A 65 -4.78 -0.30 0.31
N ALA A 66 -5.98 -0.66 -0.16
CA ALA A 66 -7.16 -0.72 0.71
C ALA A 66 -7.05 -1.75 1.84
N GLY A 67 -6.14 -2.72 1.73
CA GLY A 67 -5.93 -3.70 2.78
C GLY A 67 -5.04 -4.87 2.40
N TYR A 68 -5.28 -5.53 1.28
CA TYR A 68 -4.60 -6.79 0.95
C TYR A 68 -3.10 -6.68 0.70
N PHE A 69 -2.59 -5.48 0.45
CA PHE A 69 -1.15 -5.28 0.29
C PHE A 69 -0.38 -5.52 1.59
N VAL A 70 -0.96 -5.20 2.74
CA VAL A 70 -0.41 -5.54 4.07
C VAL A 70 -0.17 -7.06 4.21
N MET A 71 -1.06 -7.90 3.62
CA MET A 71 -0.95 -9.35 3.72
C MET A 71 0.32 -9.89 3.04
N ILE A 72 0.76 -9.26 1.96
CA ILE A 72 1.94 -9.70 1.22
C ILE A 72 3.22 -8.96 1.62
N THR A 73 3.12 -7.86 2.37
CA THR A 73 4.28 -7.05 2.78
C THR A 73 4.63 -7.22 4.26
N ASP A 74 3.66 -7.16 5.15
CA ASP A 74 3.91 -7.17 6.59
C ASP A 74 3.58 -8.52 7.23
N TYR A 75 2.55 -9.24 6.73
CA TYR A 75 2.16 -10.56 7.25
C TYR A 75 3.14 -11.68 6.89
N THR A 76 3.92 -11.51 5.86
CA THR A 76 4.98 -12.44 5.47
C THR A 76 6.33 -12.11 6.16
N THR A 77 6.26 -11.48 7.33
CA THR A 77 7.43 -11.05 8.11
C THR A 77 7.25 -11.34 9.60
N ASP A 78 8.03 -10.70 10.46
CA ASP A 78 7.92 -10.81 11.91
C ASP A 78 6.85 -9.89 12.53
N ILE A 79 6.21 -9.00 11.74
CA ILE A 79 5.24 -8.03 12.25
C ILE A 79 3.83 -8.62 12.32
N GLY A 80 3.27 -9.05 11.20
CA GLY A 80 1.85 -9.39 11.12
C GLY A 80 1.53 -10.79 11.64
N TYR A 81 0.46 -10.91 12.45
CA TYR A 81 -0.08 -12.19 12.85
C TYR A 81 -1.59 -12.12 13.02
N SER A 82 -2.32 -13.04 12.39
CA SER A 82 -3.77 -13.16 12.52
C SER A 82 -4.17 -14.53 13.06
N THR A 83 -5.28 -14.56 13.76
CA THR A 83 -5.94 -15.80 14.18
C THR A 83 -7.04 -16.24 13.21
N SER A 84 -7.37 -15.42 12.22
CA SER A 84 -8.32 -15.75 11.14
C SER A 84 -7.66 -16.63 10.09
N SER A 85 -8.37 -17.61 9.52
CA SER A 85 -7.82 -18.68 8.67
C SER A 85 -7.00 -18.15 7.48
N ASP A 86 -7.55 -17.23 6.72
CA ASP A 86 -6.91 -16.76 5.46
C ASP A 86 -5.67 -15.89 5.72
N PRO A 87 -5.74 -14.84 6.59
CA PRO A 87 -4.53 -14.10 6.96
C PRO A 87 -3.50 -14.94 7.73
N LEU A 88 -3.94 -15.94 8.50
CA LEU A 88 -3.04 -16.84 9.22
C LEU A 88 -2.08 -17.54 8.26
N ALA A 89 -2.56 -18.03 7.12
CA ALA A 89 -1.71 -18.71 6.14
C ALA A 89 -0.52 -17.84 5.68
N MET A 90 -0.71 -16.52 5.57
CA MET A 90 0.38 -15.59 5.26
C MET A 90 1.37 -15.46 6.43
N SER A 91 0.86 -15.30 7.66
CA SER A 91 1.68 -15.12 8.87
C SER A 91 2.54 -16.34 9.21
N VAL A 92 2.01 -17.55 8.97
CA VAL A 92 2.72 -18.81 9.26
C VAL A 92 3.44 -19.39 8.04
N MET A 93 3.54 -18.63 6.96
CA MET A 93 4.21 -19.02 5.72
C MET A 93 3.71 -20.36 5.16
N SER A 94 2.39 -20.61 5.19
CA SER A 94 1.75 -21.84 4.67
C SER A 94 0.89 -21.60 3.43
N TYR A 95 1.09 -20.49 2.76
CA TYR A 95 0.38 -20.11 1.53
C TYR A 95 0.93 -20.85 0.30
N ASP A 96 0.10 -20.94 -0.73
CA ASP A 96 0.49 -21.43 -2.06
C ASP A 96 0.09 -20.44 -3.16
N SER A 97 0.30 -20.81 -4.41
CA SER A 97 0.00 -19.96 -5.58
C SER A 97 -1.50 -19.71 -5.80
N ASN A 98 -2.42 -20.42 -5.12
CA ASN A 98 -3.86 -20.15 -5.18
C ASN A 98 -4.30 -19.09 -4.19
N ASN A 99 -3.40 -18.65 -3.31
CA ASN A 99 -3.75 -17.68 -2.28
C ASN A 99 -4.35 -16.41 -2.88
N GLN A 100 -5.50 -15.99 -2.35
CA GLN A 100 -6.25 -14.83 -2.86
C GLN A 100 -5.46 -13.52 -2.75
N TYR A 101 -4.66 -13.34 -1.69
CA TYR A 101 -3.89 -12.11 -1.50
C TYR A 101 -2.79 -11.94 -2.55
N LEU A 102 -2.20 -13.05 -3.02
CA LEU A 102 -1.24 -13.02 -4.13
C LEU A 102 -1.93 -12.65 -5.43
N ARG A 103 -3.04 -13.35 -5.76
CA ARG A 103 -3.81 -13.16 -7.00
C ARG A 103 -4.36 -11.75 -7.11
N ASP A 104 -4.99 -11.26 -6.05
CA ASP A 104 -5.71 -10.00 -6.12
C ASP A 104 -4.74 -8.82 -6.10
N ASN A 105 -3.67 -8.84 -5.30
CA ASN A 105 -2.63 -7.81 -5.38
C ASN A 105 -1.97 -7.78 -6.77
N TRP A 106 -1.59 -8.93 -7.34
CA TRP A 106 -1.06 -9.00 -8.70
C TRP A 106 -1.99 -8.33 -9.71
N ARG A 107 -3.26 -8.72 -9.70
CA ARG A 107 -4.28 -8.20 -10.61
C ARG A 107 -4.43 -6.68 -10.52
N TYR A 108 -4.57 -6.14 -9.30
CA TYR A 108 -4.83 -4.71 -9.12
C TYR A 108 -3.59 -3.86 -9.37
N ILE A 109 -2.41 -4.33 -9.03
CA ILE A 109 -1.19 -3.61 -9.36
C ILE A 109 -1.00 -3.54 -10.89
N TYR A 110 -1.21 -4.63 -11.62
CA TYR A 110 -1.19 -4.60 -13.09
C TYR A 110 -2.34 -3.79 -13.70
N GLN A 111 -3.46 -3.63 -13.02
CA GLN A 111 -4.53 -2.73 -13.46
C GLN A 111 -4.06 -1.27 -13.49
N VAL A 112 -3.34 -0.82 -12.45
CA VAL A 112 -2.69 0.51 -12.45
C VAL A 112 -1.75 0.66 -13.64
N VAL A 113 -0.89 -0.33 -13.91
CA VAL A 113 0.04 -0.32 -15.05
C VAL A 113 -0.72 -0.23 -16.37
N SER A 114 -1.74 -1.08 -16.57
CA SER A 114 -2.53 -1.14 -17.80
C SER A 114 -3.28 0.16 -18.07
N ASN A 115 -3.94 0.70 -17.05
CA ASN A 115 -4.69 1.95 -17.16
C ASN A 115 -3.76 3.15 -17.39
N ALA A 116 -2.62 3.23 -16.70
CA ALA A 116 -1.61 4.26 -16.94
C ALA A 116 -1.08 4.20 -18.38
N ASN A 117 -0.74 3.00 -18.89
CA ASN A 117 -0.29 2.80 -20.27
C ASN A 117 -1.36 3.25 -21.28
N THR A 118 -2.62 2.88 -21.04
CA THR A 118 -3.75 3.26 -21.90
C THR A 118 -3.89 4.78 -21.99
N VAL A 119 -3.92 5.47 -20.85
CA VAL A 119 -4.09 6.92 -20.82
C VAL A 119 -2.87 7.63 -21.44
N LEU A 120 -1.66 7.17 -21.16
CA LEU A 120 -0.42 7.71 -21.76
C LEU A 120 -0.42 7.58 -23.29
N GLN A 121 -0.81 6.41 -23.83
CA GLN A 121 -0.89 6.20 -25.27
C GLN A 121 -1.95 7.11 -25.91
N LYS A 122 -3.15 7.20 -25.31
CA LYS A 122 -4.21 8.08 -25.79
C LYS A 122 -3.76 9.54 -25.75
N LEU A 123 -3.12 9.97 -24.67
CA LEU A 123 -2.62 11.34 -24.50
C LEU A 123 -1.57 11.71 -25.57
N ASN A 124 -0.71 10.76 -25.96
CA ASN A 124 0.30 10.99 -26.98
C ASN A 124 -0.30 11.07 -28.40
N ASN A 125 -1.39 10.37 -28.67
CA ASN A 125 -2.00 10.23 -29.99
C ASN A 125 -3.20 11.18 -30.23
N ALA A 126 -3.70 11.86 -29.19
CA ALA A 126 -4.89 12.70 -29.30
C ALA A 126 -4.53 14.12 -29.76
N GLU A 127 -5.30 14.62 -30.73
CA GLU A 127 -5.41 16.06 -31.02
C GLU A 127 -6.45 16.65 -30.06
N VAL A 128 -6.00 17.07 -28.88
CA VAL A 128 -6.88 17.64 -27.84
C VAL A 128 -6.54 19.12 -27.65
N ASP A 129 -7.54 19.94 -27.50
CA ASP A 129 -7.37 21.35 -27.11
C ASP A 129 -6.94 21.44 -25.64
N MET A 130 -5.67 21.24 -25.41
CA MET A 130 -4.99 21.21 -24.13
C MET A 130 -3.60 21.85 -24.28
N THR A 131 -3.17 22.60 -23.27
CA THR A 131 -1.81 23.13 -23.25
C THR A 131 -0.78 22.03 -23.15
N GLU A 132 0.39 22.22 -23.74
CA GLU A 132 1.48 21.24 -23.61
C GLU A 132 1.91 21.04 -22.14
N GLU A 133 1.84 22.10 -21.32
CA GLU A 133 2.09 22.04 -19.88
C GLU A 133 1.13 21.07 -19.17
N ASN A 134 -0.18 21.18 -19.41
CA ASN A 134 -1.18 20.28 -18.82
C ASN A 134 -1.01 18.85 -19.32
N LYS A 135 -0.69 18.67 -20.60
CA LYS A 135 -0.38 17.36 -21.17
C LYS A 135 0.80 16.70 -20.47
N GLN A 136 1.90 17.44 -20.30
CA GLN A 136 3.09 16.96 -19.60
C GLN A 136 2.79 16.67 -18.13
N LEU A 137 1.96 17.49 -17.46
CA LEU A 137 1.60 17.30 -16.06
C LEU A 137 0.74 16.05 -15.84
N ILE A 138 -0.21 15.75 -16.75
CA ILE A 138 -0.98 14.51 -16.72
C ILE A 138 -0.04 13.32 -16.96
N ALA A 139 0.81 13.39 -17.97
CA ALA A 139 1.79 12.34 -18.28
C ALA A 139 2.74 12.07 -17.11
N ALA A 140 3.23 13.10 -16.44
CA ALA A 140 4.12 12.98 -15.28
C ALA A 140 3.46 12.22 -14.12
N GLN A 141 2.19 12.51 -13.82
CA GLN A 141 1.44 11.79 -12.79
C GLN A 141 1.20 10.32 -13.15
N LEU A 142 0.84 10.03 -14.40
CA LEU A 142 0.68 8.66 -14.90
C LEU A 142 1.98 7.85 -14.83
N LYS A 143 3.12 8.45 -15.19
CA LYS A 143 4.45 7.83 -15.07
C LYS A 143 4.79 7.54 -13.61
N PHE A 144 4.50 8.46 -12.70
CA PHE A 144 4.68 8.22 -11.27
C PHE A 144 3.85 7.02 -10.78
N LEU A 145 2.56 6.95 -11.13
CA LEU A 145 1.67 5.85 -10.72
C LEU A 145 2.13 4.51 -11.30
N ARG A 146 2.53 4.47 -12.56
CA ARG A 146 3.09 3.28 -13.20
C ARG A 146 4.38 2.83 -12.55
N ALA A 147 5.27 3.77 -12.24
CA ALA A 147 6.52 3.49 -11.53
C ALA A 147 6.27 2.94 -10.11
N LEU A 148 5.32 3.51 -9.37
CA LEU A 148 4.90 3.01 -8.06
C LEU A 148 4.39 1.57 -8.15
N ALA A 149 3.51 1.28 -9.12
CA ALA A 149 2.98 -0.06 -9.35
C ALA A 149 4.09 -1.08 -9.68
N TYR A 150 5.03 -0.73 -10.55
CA TYR A 150 6.17 -1.61 -10.85
C TYR A 150 7.10 -1.81 -9.66
N ARG A 151 7.32 -0.79 -8.81
CA ARG A 151 8.06 -0.97 -7.56
C ARG A 151 7.38 -2.01 -6.68
N ASP A 152 6.05 -1.92 -6.52
CA ASP A 152 5.28 -2.84 -5.68
C ASP A 152 5.30 -4.28 -6.23
N LEU A 153 5.16 -4.44 -7.55
CA LEU A 153 5.31 -5.74 -8.21
C LEU A 153 6.69 -6.35 -7.95
N THR A 154 7.74 -5.58 -8.11
CA THR A 154 9.11 -6.08 -7.96
C THR A 154 9.50 -6.31 -6.51
N ASP A 155 9.01 -5.53 -5.56
CA ASP A 155 9.22 -5.75 -4.12
C ASP A 155 8.51 -7.03 -3.65
N ALA A 156 7.32 -7.34 -4.19
CA ALA A 156 6.56 -8.52 -3.82
C ALA A 156 7.01 -9.77 -4.59
N PHE A 157 7.08 -9.68 -5.93
CA PHE A 157 7.23 -10.84 -6.82
C PHE A 157 8.59 -10.93 -7.52
N GLY A 158 9.46 -9.93 -7.37
CA GLY A 158 10.77 -9.90 -8.04
C GLY A 158 10.66 -9.69 -9.54
N PRO A 159 11.34 -10.51 -10.38
CA PRO A 159 11.19 -10.43 -11.83
C PRO A 159 9.76 -10.64 -12.28
N VAL A 160 9.24 -9.73 -13.11
CA VAL A 160 7.87 -9.76 -13.64
C VAL A 160 7.85 -9.34 -15.11
N PRO A 161 6.80 -9.63 -15.91
CA PRO A 161 6.66 -9.10 -17.25
C PRO A 161 6.62 -7.56 -17.24
N LEU A 162 7.43 -6.93 -18.09
CA LEU A 162 7.45 -5.48 -18.25
C LEU A 162 6.56 -5.05 -19.43
N VAL A 163 5.39 -4.52 -19.11
CA VAL A 163 4.39 -4.01 -20.06
C VAL A 163 4.48 -2.47 -20.07
N THR A 164 4.96 -1.90 -21.18
CA THR A 164 5.21 -0.45 -21.28
C THR A 164 4.18 0.29 -22.12
N GLU A 165 3.34 -0.45 -22.85
CA GLU A 165 2.36 0.09 -23.78
C GLU A 165 1.01 -0.60 -23.62
N TYR A 166 -0.05 0.03 -24.10
CA TYR A 166 -1.36 -0.61 -24.19
C TYR A 166 -1.34 -1.77 -25.20
N ALA A 167 -1.89 -2.89 -24.82
CA ALA A 167 -2.02 -4.05 -25.69
C ALA A 167 -3.39 -4.07 -26.38
N GLU A 168 -3.42 -3.83 -27.68
CA GLU A 168 -4.65 -4.00 -28.48
C GLU A 168 -5.14 -5.46 -28.47
N ASN A 169 -4.21 -6.41 -28.39
CA ASN A 169 -4.50 -7.84 -28.26
C ASN A 169 -3.94 -8.37 -26.95
N PRO A 170 -4.76 -8.52 -25.89
CA PRO A 170 -4.31 -9.08 -24.61
C PRO A 170 -3.73 -10.50 -24.71
N LEU A 171 -4.09 -11.27 -25.74
CA LEU A 171 -3.55 -12.61 -25.94
C LEU A 171 -2.07 -12.58 -26.34
N ALA A 172 -1.61 -11.51 -26.98
CA ALA A 172 -0.18 -11.33 -27.30
C ALA A 172 0.69 -11.09 -26.05
N MET A 173 0.07 -10.73 -24.92
CA MET A 173 0.76 -10.53 -23.65
C MET A 173 0.90 -11.82 -22.83
N ARG A 174 0.32 -12.92 -23.29
CA ARG A 174 0.54 -14.22 -22.67
C ARG A 174 1.97 -14.68 -22.94
N ASP A 175 2.52 -15.41 -21.99
CA ASP A 175 3.85 -15.99 -22.10
C ASP A 175 5.00 -14.97 -22.34
N MET A 176 4.84 -13.75 -21.81
CA MET A 176 5.91 -12.76 -21.83
C MET A 176 7.07 -13.20 -20.92
N PRO A 177 8.32 -12.99 -21.35
CA PRO A 177 9.47 -13.27 -20.50
C PRO A 177 9.47 -12.39 -19.24
N LEU A 178 10.06 -12.93 -18.17
CA LEU A 178 10.29 -12.17 -16.95
C LEU A 178 11.43 -11.17 -17.18
N THR A 179 11.16 -9.91 -16.87
CA THR A 179 12.17 -8.85 -16.89
C THR A 179 12.86 -8.79 -15.51
N SER A 180 14.16 -8.65 -15.49
CA SER A 180 14.91 -8.57 -14.24
C SER A 180 14.50 -7.35 -13.41
N VAL A 181 14.66 -7.44 -12.07
CA VAL A 181 14.39 -6.29 -11.17
C VAL A 181 15.24 -5.09 -11.57
N ALA A 182 16.50 -5.29 -11.94
CA ALA A 182 17.40 -4.20 -12.35
C ALA A 182 16.93 -3.49 -13.63
N ASP A 183 16.41 -4.22 -14.62
CA ASP A 183 15.89 -3.62 -15.85
C ASP A 183 14.57 -2.88 -15.61
N ILE A 184 13.72 -3.43 -14.72
CA ILE A 184 12.49 -2.74 -14.29
C ILE A 184 12.85 -1.49 -13.50
N ASP A 185 13.86 -1.54 -12.62
CA ASP A 185 14.35 -0.36 -11.91
C ASP A 185 14.85 0.74 -12.85
N ALA A 186 15.55 0.37 -13.92
CA ALA A 186 15.97 1.32 -14.95
C ALA A 186 14.77 1.98 -15.64
N PHE A 187 13.71 1.22 -15.92
CA PHE A 187 12.45 1.75 -16.46
C PHE A 187 11.74 2.67 -15.47
N ILE A 188 11.60 2.25 -14.21
CA ILE A 188 11.02 3.06 -13.12
C ILE A 188 11.78 4.40 -12.99
N LEU A 189 13.12 4.35 -12.92
CA LEU A 189 13.95 5.55 -12.79
C LEU A 189 13.81 6.50 -13.98
N LYS A 190 13.62 5.97 -15.20
CA LYS A 190 13.35 6.81 -16.38
C LYS A 190 12.03 7.55 -16.23
N ASP A 191 10.92 6.84 -15.95
CA ASP A 191 9.60 7.45 -15.77
C ASP A 191 9.61 8.51 -14.66
N LEU A 192 10.22 8.19 -13.51
CA LEU A 192 10.26 9.08 -12.37
C LEU A 192 11.11 10.33 -12.58
N LYS A 193 12.26 10.22 -13.28
CA LYS A 193 13.10 11.38 -13.58
C LYS A 193 12.39 12.33 -14.54
N GLU A 194 11.69 11.80 -15.54
CA GLU A 194 10.86 12.61 -16.43
C GLU A 194 9.70 13.28 -15.67
N ALA A 195 9.05 12.55 -14.73
CA ALA A 195 7.99 13.10 -13.90
C ALA A 195 8.50 14.19 -12.93
N LEU A 196 9.68 14.00 -12.35
CA LEU A 196 10.28 14.90 -11.36
C LEU A 196 10.49 16.32 -11.93
N GLU A 197 10.82 16.45 -13.23
CA GLU A 197 11.01 17.76 -13.87
C GLU A 197 9.71 18.57 -13.91
N VAL A 198 8.57 17.91 -14.02
CA VAL A 198 7.26 18.53 -14.29
C VAL A 198 6.40 18.66 -13.04
N LEU A 199 6.44 17.67 -12.15
CA LEU A 199 5.56 17.63 -10.96
C LEU A 199 5.79 18.86 -10.05
N PRO A 200 4.72 19.43 -9.44
CA PRO A 200 4.86 20.54 -8.50
C PRO A 200 5.45 20.09 -7.16
N GLU A 201 6.03 21.04 -6.41
CA GLU A 201 6.47 20.78 -5.03
C GLU A 201 5.29 20.52 -4.08
N LYS A 202 4.12 21.14 -4.34
CA LYS A 202 2.91 21.01 -3.53
C LYS A 202 1.67 21.24 -4.38
N TRP A 203 0.61 20.50 -4.07
CA TRP A 203 -0.74 20.75 -4.58
C TRP A 203 -1.57 21.53 -3.56
N THR A 204 -2.72 22.05 -3.98
CA THR A 204 -3.67 22.78 -3.14
C THR A 204 -5.10 22.31 -3.39
N GLY A 205 -6.01 22.58 -2.46
CA GLY A 205 -7.41 22.25 -2.61
C GLY A 205 -7.67 20.75 -2.67
N THR A 206 -8.44 20.29 -3.63
CA THR A 206 -8.83 18.89 -3.81
C THR A 206 -7.73 18.00 -4.37
N ASP A 207 -6.62 18.58 -4.81
CA ASP A 207 -5.52 17.86 -5.45
C ASP A 207 -4.39 17.46 -4.48
N LEU A 208 -4.52 17.73 -3.19
CA LEU A 208 -3.49 17.57 -2.16
C LEU A 208 -2.86 16.16 -2.09
N SER A 209 -3.59 15.11 -2.52
CA SER A 209 -3.08 13.72 -2.53
C SER A 209 -2.40 13.32 -3.84
N ARG A 210 -2.32 14.21 -4.84
CA ARG A 210 -1.67 13.90 -6.11
C ARG A 210 -0.16 13.85 -5.99
N ALA A 211 0.48 13.15 -6.93
CA ALA A 211 1.94 13.02 -7.00
C ALA A 211 2.65 14.38 -7.03
N THR A 212 3.70 14.52 -6.23
CA THR A 212 4.53 15.72 -6.10
C THR A 212 5.98 15.43 -6.45
N LYS A 213 6.81 16.46 -6.58
CA LYS A 213 8.27 16.31 -6.64
C LYS A 213 8.82 15.52 -5.47
N GLY A 214 8.30 15.75 -4.27
CA GLY A 214 8.69 15.02 -3.08
C GLY A 214 8.36 13.53 -3.17
N ALA A 215 7.20 13.17 -3.70
CA ALA A 215 6.80 11.77 -3.89
C ALA A 215 7.70 11.07 -4.93
N ALA A 216 7.96 11.71 -6.08
CA ALA A 216 8.85 11.17 -7.10
C ALA A 216 10.29 11.01 -6.59
N ALA A 217 10.84 12.04 -5.91
CA ALA A 217 12.18 11.97 -5.33
C ALA A 217 12.31 10.89 -4.25
N THR A 218 11.29 10.71 -3.39
CA THR A 218 11.27 9.64 -2.40
C THR A 218 11.38 8.28 -3.07
N LEU A 219 10.56 8.02 -4.09
CA LEU A 219 10.55 6.74 -4.78
C LEU A 219 11.86 6.49 -5.54
N ILE A 220 12.43 7.50 -6.22
CA ILE A 220 13.76 7.40 -6.85
C ILE A 220 14.82 7.02 -5.82
N GLY A 221 14.83 7.72 -4.67
CA GLY A 221 15.77 7.44 -3.59
C GLY A 221 15.67 6.00 -3.09
N GLN A 222 14.44 5.49 -2.90
CA GLN A 222 14.20 4.10 -2.44
C GLN A 222 14.61 3.05 -3.49
N ILE A 223 14.44 3.32 -4.79
CA ILE A 223 14.94 2.43 -5.86
C ILE A 223 16.47 2.34 -5.83
N TYR A 224 17.17 3.48 -5.69
CA TYR A 224 18.62 3.44 -5.55
C TYR A 224 19.08 2.75 -4.24
N MET A 225 18.35 2.92 -3.12
CA MET A 225 18.64 2.19 -1.88
C MET A 225 18.47 0.67 -2.06
N ARG A 226 17.45 0.22 -2.78
CA ARG A 226 17.24 -1.20 -3.11
C ARG A 226 18.42 -1.79 -3.87
N ALA A 227 19.03 -0.99 -4.75
CA ALA A 227 20.24 -1.34 -5.49
C ALA A 227 21.54 -1.13 -4.69
N HIS A 228 21.47 -0.70 -3.43
CA HIS A 228 22.59 -0.29 -2.57
C HIS A 228 23.47 0.84 -3.17
N ASP A 229 22.91 1.61 -4.09
CA ASP A 229 23.53 2.83 -4.63
C ASP A 229 23.22 4.02 -3.72
N TYR A 230 23.85 4.03 -2.54
CA TYR A 230 23.58 5.05 -1.52
C TYR A 230 24.02 6.45 -1.94
N GLN A 231 24.97 6.57 -2.87
CA GLN A 231 25.41 7.88 -3.37
C GLN A 231 24.31 8.55 -4.20
N ASN A 232 23.71 7.82 -5.13
CA ASN A 232 22.57 8.33 -5.90
C ASN A 232 21.31 8.48 -5.03
N ALA A 233 21.05 7.52 -4.14
CA ALA A 233 19.93 7.59 -3.19
C ALA A 233 19.97 8.89 -2.37
N LYS A 234 21.17 9.26 -1.86
CA LYS A 234 21.39 10.49 -1.10
C LYS A 234 20.90 11.73 -1.83
N THR A 235 21.20 11.84 -3.13
CA THR A 235 20.81 13.01 -3.94
C THR A 235 19.30 13.26 -3.90
N TYR A 236 18.48 12.22 -4.03
CA TYR A 236 17.02 12.38 -4.09
C TYR A 236 16.38 12.46 -2.70
N ILE A 237 16.91 11.74 -1.71
CA ILE A 237 16.46 11.86 -0.32
C ILE A 237 16.77 13.26 0.22
N ASP A 238 17.95 13.82 -0.08
CA ASP A 238 18.31 15.20 0.31
C ASP A 238 17.41 16.25 -0.38
N MET A 239 16.93 15.99 -1.59
CA MET A 239 15.93 16.84 -2.25
C MET A 239 14.63 16.91 -1.45
N VAL A 240 14.13 15.77 -0.91
CA VAL A 240 12.94 15.75 -0.07
C VAL A 240 13.18 16.47 1.26
N LEU A 241 14.36 16.30 1.87
CA LEU A 241 14.73 17.02 3.09
C LEU A 241 14.86 18.54 2.85
N ALA A 242 15.28 18.95 1.66
CA ALA A 242 15.27 20.37 1.29
C ALA A 242 13.83 20.93 1.16
N LEU A 243 12.84 20.12 0.72
CA LEU A 243 11.43 20.51 0.76
C LEU A 243 10.92 20.65 2.20
N ARG A 244 11.36 19.79 3.12
CA ARG A 244 11.11 19.96 4.56
C ARG A 244 11.66 21.30 5.06
N ASP A 245 12.90 21.63 4.69
CA ASP A 245 13.57 22.87 5.13
C ASP A 245 12.88 24.12 4.56
N LYS A 246 12.17 23.99 3.43
CA LYS A 246 11.27 25.02 2.88
C LYS A 246 9.90 25.08 3.61
N GLY A 247 9.63 24.20 4.58
CA GLY A 247 8.36 24.14 5.31
C GLY A 247 7.21 23.46 4.54
N ILE A 248 7.52 22.68 3.46
CA ILE A 248 6.49 21.92 2.72
C ILE A 248 6.09 20.67 3.50
N TYR A 249 7.04 20.02 4.16
CA TYR A 249 6.82 18.86 5.04
C TYR A 249 7.36 19.13 6.42
N SER A 250 6.74 18.56 7.46
CA SER A 250 7.28 18.54 8.82
C SER A 250 6.83 17.30 9.56
N LEU A 251 7.60 16.85 10.55
CA LEU A 251 7.13 15.78 11.43
C LEU A 251 5.99 16.28 12.30
N ASN A 252 4.90 15.51 12.39
CA ASN A 252 3.86 15.78 13.36
C ASN A 252 4.45 15.57 14.77
N PRO A 253 4.38 16.57 15.67
CA PRO A 253 4.97 16.45 17.01
C PRO A 253 4.29 15.40 17.87
N ASP A 254 3.00 15.14 17.67
CA ASP A 254 2.29 13.99 18.25
C ASP A 254 2.15 12.90 17.21
N PHE A 255 2.95 11.82 17.35
CA PHE A 255 2.92 10.72 16.38
C PHE A 255 1.54 10.04 16.28
N LYS A 256 0.71 10.09 17.33
CA LYS A 256 -0.65 9.51 17.31
C LYS A 256 -1.57 10.29 16.38
N ASN A 257 -1.38 11.60 16.31
CA ASN A 257 -2.19 12.48 15.48
C ASN A 257 -1.98 12.27 13.97
N VAL A 258 -0.88 11.63 13.57
CA VAL A 258 -0.67 11.17 12.17
C VAL A 258 -1.81 10.26 11.70
N TRP A 259 -2.43 9.51 12.63
CA TRP A 259 -3.45 8.50 12.36
C TRP A 259 -4.86 8.94 12.73
N ALA A 260 -5.03 10.18 13.19
CA ALA A 260 -6.35 10.72 13.50
C ALA A 260 -7.14 10.95 12.21
N GLU A 261 -8.37 10.47 12.16
CA GLU A 261 -9.26 10.68 11.00
C GLU A 261 -9.51 12.17 10.73
N SER A 262 -9.48 12.99 11.78
CA SER A 262 -9.59 14.45 11.67
C SER A 262 -8.37 15.11 11.00
N ASN A 263 -7.21 14.44 10.96
CA ASN A 263 -5.96 14.93 10.39
C ASN A 263 -5.67 14.31 9.00
N LYS A 264 -6.60 14.45 8.06
CA LYS A 264 -6.51 13.84 6.72
C LYS A 264 -5.25 14.20 5.94
N TYR A 265 -4.73 15.40 6.14
CA TYR A 265 -3.54 15.92 5.46
C TYR A 265 -2.43 16.14 6.48
N ASP A 266 -1.93 15.04 7.06
CA ASP A 266 -0.81 15.15 7.98
C ASP A 266 0.35 15.93 7.36
N MET A 267 0.93 16.83 8.15
CA MET A 267 2.02 17.71 7.70
C MET A 267 3.29 16.95 7.25
N GLY A 268 3.41 15.68 7.64
CA GLY A 268 4.49 14.80 7.23
C GLY A 268 4.13 13.92 6.01
N SER A 269 2.91 13.99 5.50
CA SER A 269 2.47 13.19 4.36
C SER A 269 3.09 13.67 3.06
N ILE A 270 3.75 12.77 2.33
CA ILE A 270 4.39 13.04 1.04
C ILE A 270 3.55 12.48 -0.11
N PHE A 271 3.01 11.27 0.08
CA PHE A 271 2.05 10.66 -0.83
C PHE A 271 1.11 9.74 -0.03
N CYS A 272 -0.19 9.94 -0.19
CA CYS A 272 -1.21 9.21 0.55
C CYS A 272 -2.48 9.01 -0.28
N ILE A 273 -3.29 8.05 0.13
CA ILE A 273 -4.65 7.82 -0.38
C ILE A 273 -5.61 8.40 0.65
N LEU A 274 -6.49 9.28 0.21
CA LEU A 274 -7.49 9.95 1.04
C LEU A 274 -8.83 9.27 0.91
N HIS A 275 -9.51 9.10 2.03
CA HIS A 275 -10.89 8.67 2.08
C HIS A 275 -11.80 9.78 2.63
N GLU A 276 -13.00 9.84 2.06
CA GLU A 276 -14.09 10.71 2.52
C GLU A 276 -15.32 9.86 2.78
N VAL A 277 -15.78 9.80 4.01
CA VAL A 277 -16.88 8.93 4.46
C VAL A 277 -18.11 9.00 3.55
N THR A 278 -18.40 10.20 3.02
CA THR A 278 -19.63 10.45 2.23
C THR A 278 -19.50 10.12 0.75
N SER A 279 -18.30 9.91 0.23
CA SER A 279 -18.07 9.76 -1.22
C SER A 279 -17.21 8.56 -1.60
N ASN A 280 -16.16 8.31 -0.86
CA ASN A 280 -15.18 7.21 -1.08
C ASN A 280 -14.60 6.73 0.26
N GLY A 281 -15.45 6.47 1.23
CA GLY A 281 -15.04 5.97 2.54
C GLY A 281 -14.24 4.68 2.42
N GLY A 282 -13.21 4.54 3.26
CA GLY A 282 -12.41 3.34 3.40
C GLY A 282 -13.05 2.34 4.36
N GLU A 283 -12.45 1.19 4.49
CA GLU A 283 -12.78 0.19 5.51
C GLU A 283 -11.54 -0.23 6.32
N ILE A 284 -10.45 0.54 6.21
CA ILE A 284 -9.18 0.14 6.77
C ILE A 284 -9.24 0.06 8.31
N ALA A 285 -9.98 0.94 8.95
CA ALA A 285 -10.18 0.92 10.39
C ALA A 285 -10.89 -0.34 10.88
N ASN A 286 -11.78 -0.93 10.07
CA ASN A 286 -12.44 -2.20 10.40
C ASN A 286 -11.45 -3.35 10.51
N HIS A 287 -10.41 -3.33 9.68
CA HIS A 287 -9.39 -4.37 9.70
C HIS A 287 -8.45 -4.28 10.91
N PHE A 288 -8.17 -3.07 11.39
CA PHE A 288 -7.18 -2.84 12.44
C PHE A 288 -7.75 -2.87 13.86
N GLY A 289 -9.02 -2.52 14.04
CA GLY A 289 -9.64 -2.50 15.36
C GLY A 289 -9.90 -3.89 15.94
N PRO A 290 -9.81 -4.06 17.27
CA PRO A 290 -10.17 -5.31 17.92
C PRO A 290 -11.68 -5.59 17.83
N SER A 291 -12.05 -6.87 17.70
CA SER A 291 -13.45 -7.27 17.53
C SER A 291 -14.28 -7.16 18.80
N ASP A 292 -13.63 -7.20 19.97
CA ASP A 292 -14.28 -7.36 21.27
C ASP A 292 -13.93 -6.22 22.26
N HIS A 293 -13.34 -5.13 21.78
CA HIS A 293 -12.99 -4.01 22.66
C HIS A 293 -14.21 -3.13 22.95
N PRO A 294 -14.44 -2.70 24.21
CA PRO A 294 -15.64 -1.96 24.59
C PRO A 294 -15.80 -0.59 23.91
N GLU A 295 -14.68 0.06 23.54
CA GLU A 295 -14.68 1.39 22.92
C GLU A 295 -14.69 1.37 21.38
N VAL A 296 -14.24 0.27 20.76
CA VAL A 296 -14.10 0.14 19.29
C VAL A 296 -14.77 -1.13 18.76
N GLN A 297 -15.96 -1.40 19.25
CA GLN A 297 -16.71 -2.60 18.91
C GLN A 297 -16.99 -2.74 17.42
N GLY A 298 -17.16 -4.00 16.97
CA GLY A 298 -17.60 -4.33 15.62
C GLY A 298 -16.48 -4.35 14.58
N ARG A 299 -15.21 -4.23 14.98
CA ARG A 299 -14.06 -4.36 14.09
C ARG A 299 -13.70 -5.85 13.89
N TRP A 300 -12.87 -6.13 12.88
CA TRP A 300 -12.60 -7.51 12.47
C TRP A 300 -11.27 -8.05 12.98
N GLN A 301 -10.39 -7.19 13.43
CA GLN A 301 -9.04 -7.56 13.91
C GLN A 301 -8.28 -8.47 12.92
N PHE A 302 -8.42 -8.18 11.63
CA PHE A 302 -7.62 -8.89 10.64
C PHE A 302 -6.15 -8.49 10.70
N TYR A 303 -5.87 -7.21 11.04
CA TYR A 303 -4.53 -6.66 11.08
C TYR A 303 -4.11 -6.39 12.52
N ALA A 304 -3.28 -7.28 13.02
CA ALA A 304 -2.70 -7.19 14.34
C ALA A 304 -1.23 -7.58 14.29
N ILE A 305 -0.43 -7.00 15.17
CA ILE A 305 0.98 -7.41 15.26
C ILE A 305 1.12 -8.68 16.07
N SER A 306 2.17 -9.42 15.77
CA SER A 306 2.55 -10.59 16.56
C SER A 306 2.98 -10.17 17.97
N LEU A 307 2.69 -11.04 18.95
CA LEU A 307 3.11 -10.80 20.32
C LEU A 307 4.65 -10.68 20.48
N PRO A 308 5.48 -11.51 19.82
CA PRO A 308 6.92 -11.32 19.84
C PRO A 308 7.37 -9.95 19.33
N PHE A 309 6.77 -9.44 18.25
CA PHE A 309 7.13 -8.12 17.73
C PHE A 309 6.72 -7.00 18.70
N TRP A 310 5.52 -7.05 19.28
CA TRP A 310 5.08 -6.08 20.29
C TRP A 310 6.04 -6.02 21.49
N ARG A 311 6.58 -7.16 21.91
CA ARG A 311 7.54 -7.27 23.02
C ARG A 311 8.92 -6.64 22.73
N LYS A 312 9.25 -6.40 21.45
CA LYS A 312 10.50 -5.71 21.07
C LYS A 312 10.47 -4.21 21.38
N TYR A 313 9.28 -3.60 21.49
CA TYR A 313 9.20 -2.20 21.92
C TYR A 313 9.69 -2.09 23.37
N ASP A 314 10.56 -1.11 23.63
CA ASP A 314 10.95 -0.76 25.00
C ASP A 314 9.73 -0.28 25.79
N ASP A 315 9.66 -0.58 27.08
CA ASP A 315 8.51 -0.18 27.94
C ASP A 315 8.40 1.34 28.10
N ALA A 316 9.50 2.07 27.93
CA ALA A 316 9.52 3.53 27.91
C ALA A 316 9.25 4.16 26.54
N ASP A 317 9.02 3.35 25.49
CA ASP A 317 8.62 3.86 24.17
C ASP A 317 7.10 4.07 24.13
N PRO A 318 6.60 5.32 24.01
CA PRO A 318 5.16 5.59 23.99
C PRO A 318 4.41 4.87 22.87
N ARG A 319 5.07 4.50 21.77
CA ARG A 319 4.46 3.74 20.67
C ARG A 319 3.99 2.37 21.11
N LYS A 320 4.59 1.77 22.16
CA LYS A 320 4.15 0.50 22.76
C LYS A 320 2.72 0.62 23.31
N GLN A 321 2.33 1.80 23.79
CA GLN A 321 0.99 2.07 24.32
C GLN A 321 -0.03 2.38 23.21
N PHE A 322 0.42 2.50 21.96
CA PHE A 322 -0.45 2.75 20.80
C PHE A 322 -1.00 1.45 20.19
N PHE A 323 -1.29 0.48 21.09
CA PHE A 323 -1.90 -0.80 20.78
C PHE A 323 -3.00 -1.11 21.80
N TYR A 324 -3.92 -2.02 21.45
CA TYR A 324 -4.96 -2.53 22.34
C TYR A 324 -4.46 -3.77 23.05
N PHE A 325 -4.09 -3.65 24.32
CA PHE A 325 -3.61 -4.75 25.15
C PHE A 325 -4.12 -4.60 26.59
N ASN A 326 -4.27 -5.71 27.32
CA ASN A 326 -4.73 -5.75 28.72
C ASN A 326 -6.00 -4.92 28.94
N TYR A 327 -7.09 -5.27 28.29
CA TYR A 327 -8.38 -4.60 28.43
C TYR A 327 -9.46 -5.55 28.90
N THR A 328 -10.54 -4.99 29.46
CA THR A 328 -11.78 -5.68 29.78
C THR A 328 -12.85 -5.27 28.78
N GLY A 329 -13.65 -6.22 28.33
CA GLY A 329 -14.75 -5.95 27.40
C GLY A 329 -15.86 -6.96 27.53
N VAL A 330 -17.03 -6.59 27.03
CA VAL A 330 -18.15 -7.51 26.83
C VAL A 330 -18.12 -7.90 25.36
N SER A 331 -18.06 -9.20 25.06
CA SER A 331 -18.06 -9.63 23.66
C SER A 331 -19.39 -9.25 23.00
N PRO A 332 -19.38 -8.46 21.93
CA PRO A 332 -20.60 -8.12 21.20
C PRO A 332 -21.16 -9.29 20.40
N ARG A 333 -20.41 -10.40 20.27
CA ARG A 333 -20.79 -11.57 19.46
C ARG A 333 -21.75 -12.50 20.15
N ASP A 334 -21.84 -12.45 21.48
CA ASP A 334 -22.56 -13.49 22.24
C ASP A 334 -23.96 -13.10 22.71
N ASP A 335 -24.51 -11.91 22.37
CA ASP A 335 -25.80 -11.36 22.86
C ASP A 335 -26.01 -11.51 24.38
N LYS A 336 -24.97 -11.91 25.11
CA LYS A 336 -24.97 -12.13 26.54
C LYS A 336 -24.39 -10.93 27.24
N THR A 337 -25.23 -10.05 27.64
CA THR A 337 -24.94 -8.82 28.36
C THR A 337 -24.17 -8.98 29.69
N ASP A 338 -23.91 -10.23 30.15
CA ASP A 338 -23.44 -10.49 31.50
C ASP A 338 -22.04 -11.10 31.65
N TYR A 339 -21.31 -11.34 30.56
CA TYR A 339 -19.94 -11.87 30.66
C TYR A 339 -18.90 -10.83 30.29
N GLY A 340 -18.39 -10.12 31.28
CA GLY A 340 -17.17 -9.34 31.12
C GLY A 340 -15.99 -10.28 30.82
N PHE A 341 -15.42 -10.20 29.62
CA PHE A 341 -14.17 -10.86 29.30
C PHE A 341 -13.01 -10.00 29.71
N TYR A 342 -12.01 -10.62 30.31
CA TYR A 342 -10.74 -10.02 30.64
C TYR A 342 -9.73 -10.44 29.57
N TYR A 343 -9.25 -9.50 28.76
CA TYR A 343 -8.17 -9.76 27.82
C TYR A 343 -6.85 -9.32 28.44
N MET A 344 -5.87 -10.17 28.43
CA MET A 344 -4.53 -9.86 28.92
C MET A 344 -3.44 -10.43 28.04
N MET A 345 -2.29 -9.78 28.06
CA MET A 345 -1.07 -10.33 27.50
C MET A 345 -0.59 -11.48 28.35
N PRO A 346 -0.29 -12.64 27.76
CA PRO A 346 0.30 -13.74 28.52
C PRO A 346 1.70 -13.35 29.01
N GLU A 347 2.02 -13.72 30.23
CA GLU A 347 3.39 -13.71 30.69
C GLU A 347 4.21 -14.75 29.93
N LYS A 348 5.54 -14.58 29.90
CA LYS A 348 6.41 -15.54 29.22
C LYS A 348 6.25 -16.94 29.80
N GLY A 349 5.82 -17.88 28.96
CA GLY A 349 5.53 -19.26 29.33
C GLY A 349 4.11 -19.51 29.85
N GLN A 350 3.24 -18.51 29.90
CA GLN A 350 1.84 -18.67 30.24
C GLN A 350 1.05 -19.03 28.99
N ASN A 351 0.47 -20.23 28.94
CA ASN A 351 -0.33 -20.73 27.83
C ASN A 351 -1.83 -20.87 28.20
N THR A 352 -2.20 -20.64 29.43
CA THR A 352 -3.59 -20.78 29.91
C THR A 352 -4.02 -19.50 30.63
N PRO A 353 -5.29 -19.07 30.45
CA PRO A 353 -5.83 -17.94 31.19
C PRO A 353 -5.84 -18.23 32.71
N PRO A 354 -5.65 -17.18 33.54
CA PRO A 354 -5.65 -17.32 35.00
C PRO A 354 -7.04 -17.71 35.58
N ASN A 355 -8.13 -17.47 34.85
CA ASN A 355 -9.49 -17.85 35.22
C ASN A 355 -10.41 -17.95 33.99
N ASP A 356 -11.64 -18.44 34.16
CA ASP A 356 -12.59 -18.68 33.07
C ASP A 356 -13.08 -17.42 32.34
N THR A 357 -12.89 -16.24 32.94
CA THR A 357 -13.26 -14.94 32.35
C THR A 357 -12.09 -14.24 31.65
N THR A 358 -10.88 -14.78 31.76
CA THR A 358 -9.68 -14.20 31.13
C THR A 358 -9.41 -14.88 29.79
N LYS A 359 -9.16 -14.10 28.77
CA LYS A 359 -8.67 -14.57 27.46
C LYS A 359 -7.26 -14.02 27.21
N LEU A 360 -6.37 -14.87 26.70
CA LEU A 360 -5.05 -14.43 26.31
C LEU A 360 -5.09 -13.80 24.92
N LEU A 361 -4.42 -12.65 24.75
CA LEU A 361 -4.20 -12.06 23.45
C LEU A 361 -3.06 -12.78 22.74
N LEU A 362 -3.36 -13.42 21.62
CA LEU A 362 -2.35 -14.10 20.78
C LEU A 362 -1.65 -13.11 19.84
N ASN A 363 -2.30 -11.98 19.56
CA ASN A 363 -1.81 -10.88 18.77
C ASN A 363 -2.36 -9.56 19.32
N VAL A 364 -1.80 -8.43 18.90
CA VAL A 364 -2.12 -7.11 19.44
C VAL A 364 -2.57 -6.19 18.33
N ALA A 365 -3.82 -5.73 18.40
CA ALA A 365 -4.35 -4.77 17.44
C ALA A 365 -3.72 -3.38 17.66
N THR A 366 -3.37 -2.70 16.57
CA THR A 366 -2.85 -1.33 16.63
C THR A 366 -3.98 -0.31 16.71
N LYS A 367 -3.70 0.84 17.33
CA LYS A 367 -4.59 2.01 17.32
C LYS A 367 -4.44 2.87 16.05
N LYS A 368 -3.51 2.53 15.15
CA LYS A 368 -3.47 3.15 13.82
C LYS A 368 -4.84 2.99 13.16
N TYR A 369 -5.31 4.01 12.47
CA TYR A 369 -6.62 4.07 11.79
C TYR A 369 -7.86 3.93 12.69
N THR A 370 -7.71 3.63 13.99
CA THR A 370 -8.82 3.61 14.95
C THR A 370 -8.69 4.68 16.03
N TYR A 371 -7.59 5.45 15.99
CA TYR A 371 -7.36 6.57 16.90
C TYR A 371 -8.20 7.78 16.49
N GLU A 372 -8.95 8.33 17.45
CA GLU A 372 -9.88 9.45 17.20
C GLU A 372 -10.81 9.26 15.99
N MET A 373 -11.40 8.08 15.86
CA MET A 373 -12.40 7.86 14.83
C MET A 373 -13.62 8.73 15.06
N VAL A 374 -14.03 9.45 14.01
CA VAL A 374 -15.24 10.29 13.98
C VAL A 374 -16.33 9.71 13.08
N SER A 375 -15.99 8.72 12.25
CA SER A 375 -16.91 8.09 11.30
C SER A 375 -17.58 6.86 11.86
N ASP A 376 -18.68 6.46 11.21
CA ASP A 376 -19.48 5.28 11.55
C ASP A 376 -18.75 3.97 11.23
N LEU A 377 -19.32 2.86 11.67
CA LEU A 377 -18.72 1.51 11.72
C LEU A 377 -18.27 0.93 10.37
N TYR A 378 -18.84 1.37 9.24
CA TYR A 378 -18.61 0.70 7.96
C TYR A 378 -17.70 1.45 7.00
N TYR A 379 -17.71 2.76 7.01
CA TYR A 379 -16.91 3.58 6.11
C TYR A 379 -16.14 4.61 6.91
N ASP A 380 -14.82 4.51 6.89
CA ASP A 380 -13.97 5.46 7.58
C ASP A 380 -13.32 6.47 6.61
N GLY A 381 -12.92 7.60 7.15
CA GLY A 381 -12.21 8.65 6.44
C GLY A 381 -10.69 8.59 6.64
N SER A 382 -10.16 7.44 7.05
CA SER A 382 -8.74 7.27 7.35
C SER A 382 -7.86 7.49 6.13
N THR A 383 -6.71 8.13 6.32
CA THR A 383 -5.72 8.36 5.27
C THR A 383 -4.68 7.25 5.27
N ILE A 384 -4.47 6.61 4.12
CA ILE A 384 -3.43 5.59 3.95
C ILE A 384 -2.14 6.26 3.51
N SER A 385 -1.13 6.29 4.37
CA SER A 385 0.19 6.83 4.03
C SER A 385 1.02 5.83 3.23
N ILE A 386 1.46 6.23 2.04
CA ILE A 386 2.38 5.45 1.20
C ILE A 386 3.81 5.96 1.40
N PHE A 387 4.00 7.28 1.40
CA PHE A 387 5.28 7.93 1.75
C PHE A 387 5.02 9.04 2.76
N ARG A 388 5.83 9.07 3.82
CA ARG A 388 5.82 10.14 4.81
C ARG A 388 7.23 10.51 5.26
N LEU A 389 7.38 11.71 5.82
CA LEU A 389 8.67 12.28 6.16
C LEU A 389 9.48 11.41 7.13
N ALA A 390 8.83 10.70 8.06
CA ALA A 390 9.54 9.80 8.98
C ALA A 390 10.25 8.65 8.24
N ASP A 391 9.64 8.07 7.20
CA ASP A 391 10.30 7.09 6.33
C ASP A 391 11.53 7.69 5.64
N VAL A 392 11.40 8.90 5.09
CA VAL A 392 12.51 9.62 4.42
C VAL A 392 13.68 9.90 5.37
N ILE A 393 13.38 10.31 6.62
CA ILE A 393 14.42 10.55 7.64
C ILE A 393 15.14 9.24 7.99
N LEU A 394 14.42 8.13 8.12
CA LEU A 394 15.03 6.82 8.36
C LEU A 394 15.79 6.28 7.13
N CYS A 395 15.33 6.58 5.91
CA CYS A 395 16.14 6.36 4.70
C CYS A 395 17.44 7.15 4.74
N LYS A 396 17.39 8.41 5.17
CA LYS A 396 18.60 9.24 5.34
C LYS A 396 19.56 8.66 6.38
N ALA A 397 19.03 8.14 7.51
CA ALA A 397 19.87 7.46 8.51
C ALA A 397 20.61 6.27 7.91
N GLU A 398 19.92 5.42 7.11
CA GLU A 398 20.54 4.26 6.45
C GLU A 398 21.61 4.70 5.44
N ILE A 399 21.31 5.69 4.61
CA ILE A 399 22.23 6.25 3.62
C ILE A 399 23.49 6.78 4.31
N GLU A 400 23.34 7.59 5.36
CA GLU A 400 24.47 8.19 6.07
C GLU A 400 25.29 7.12 6.80
N ASN A 401 24.64 6.08 7.35
CA ASN A 401 25.38 4.97 7.96
C ASN A 401 26.25 4.25 6.92
N ASN A 402 25.74 4.01 5.72
CA ASN A 402 26.48 3.27 4.70
C ASN A 402 27.56 4.10 4.01
N LEU A 403 27.41 5.41 3.94
CA LEU A 403 28.41 6.31 3.33
C LEU A 403 29.42 6.85 4.34
N ASN A 404 29.00 7.20 5.54
CA ASN A 404 29.76 8.01 6.48
C ASN A 404 29.86 7.39 7.89
N GLY A 405 29.20 6.24 8.11
CA GLY A 405 29.25 5.48 9.37
C GLY A 405 28.24 5.92 10.44
N PRO A 406 28.23 5.21 11.59
CA PRO A 406 27.22 5.34 12.63
C PRO A 406 27.03 6.75 13.18
N GLY A 407 28.12 7.51 13.31
CA GLY A 407 28.06 8.88 13.83
C GLY A 407 27.25 9.84 12.96
N ALA A 408 27.28 9.63 11.64
CA ALA A 408 26.52 10.44 10.69
C ALA A 408 25.04 10.04 10.64
N ALA A 409 24.72 8.78 10.92
CA ALA A 409 23.35 8.26 10.96
C ALA A 409 22.60 8.62 12.23
N LEU A 410 23.30 8.71 13.36
CA LEU A 410 22.74 8.85 14.70
C LEU A 410 21.77 10.04 14.86
N PRO A 411 22.02 11.24 14.30
CA PRO A 411 21.09 12.36 14.42
C PRO A 411 19.71 12.05 13.81
N TYR A 412 19.67 11.42 12.64
CA TYR A 412 18.43 11.08 11.94
C TYR A 412 17.67 9.96 12.65
N LEU A 413 18.36 8.95 13.17
CA LEU A 413 17.74 7.89 13.97
C LEU A 413 17.12 8.48 15.25
N ASN A 414 17.85 9.34 15.95
CA ASN A 414 17.35 9.98 17.17
C ASN A 414 16.26 11.02 16.91
N GLU A 415 16.20 11.67 15.76
CA GLU A 415 15.13 12.59 15.39
C GLU A 415 13.75 11.89 15.44
N ILE A 416 13.65 10.67 14.91
CA ILE A 416 12.40 9.89 14.94
C ILE A 416 12.08 9.44 16.36
N ARG A 417 13.08 8.97 17.11
CA ARG A 417 12.90 8.52 18.49
C ARG A 417 12.50 9.67 19.43
N GLU A 418 13.10 10.84 19.26
CA GLU A 418 12.77 12.04 20.02
C GLU A 418 11.33 12.49 19.77
N ARG A 419 10.89 12.55 18.51
CA ARG A 419 9.52 12.85 18.14
C ARG A 419 8.53 11.83 18.73
N ALA A 420 8.88 10.55 18.78
CA ALA A 420 8.06 9.49 19.37
C ALA A 420 8.08 9.51 20.91
N GLY A 421 9.01 10.23 21.54
CA GLY A 421 9.23 10.20 22.99
C GLY A 421 9.97 8.93 23.46
N ALA A 422 10.60 8.20 22.54
CA ALA A 422 11.34 6.97 22.85
C ALA A 422 12.74 7.26 23.40
N PRO A 423 13.35 6.34 24.18
CA PRO A 423 14.71 6.48 24.68
C PRO A 423 15.72 6.69 23.55
N LEU A 424 16.64 7.65 23.69
CA LEU A 424 17.57 8.05 22.64
C LEU A 424 18.90 7.30 22.73
N TYR A 425 19.41 6.87 21.58
CA TYR A 425 20.76 6.29 21.48
C TYR A 425 21.81 7.31 21.93
N GLY A 426 22.74 6.87 22.79
CA GLY A 426 23.80 7.69 23.35
C GLY A 426 23.37 8.66 24.46
N LYS A 427 22.09 8.75 24.80
CA LYS A 427 21.57 9.52 25.93
C LYS A 427 21.00 8.65 27.05
N ASP A 428 20.31 7.56 26.71
CA ASP A 428 19.85 6.56 27.67
C ASP A 428 20.91 5.45 27.79
N PRO A 429 21.35 5.07 29.00
CA PRO A 429 22.36 4.02 29.19
C PRO A 429 21.98 2.64 28.60
N ARG A 430 20.69 2.36 28.45
CA ARG A 430 20.19 1.12 27.83
C ARG A 430 20.36 1.13 26.31
N PHE A 431 20.54 2.29 25.71
CA PHE A 431 20.70 2.51 24.28
C PHE A 431 22.04 3.17 23.98
N PRO A 432 23.18 2.44 24.11
CA PRO A 432 24.49 2.98 23.74
C PRO A 432 24.53 3.26 22.23
N VAL A 433 25.36 4.20 21.80
CA VAL A 433 25.59 4.45 20.38
C VAL A 433 26.07 3.17 19.71
N PRO A 434 25.43 2.69 18.62
CA PRO A 434 25.89 1.51 17.89
C PRO A 434 27.34 1.67 17.42
N ALA A 435 28.20 0.70 17.77
CA ALA A 435 29.65 0.82 17.59
C ALA A 435 30.15 0.49 16.17
N SER A 436 29.31 -0.13 15.34
CA SER A 436 29.65 -0.51 13.97
C SER A 436 28.55 -0.15 12.99
N GLN A 437 28.88 -0.12 11.71
CA GLN A 437 27.91 0.07 10.64
C GLN A 437 26.79 -0.98 10.68
N GLU A 438 27.14 -2.25 10.94
CA GLU A 438 26.18 -3.34 11.05
C GLU A 438 25.23 -3.16 12.25
N ALA A 439 25.77 -2.80 13.42
CA ALA A 439 24.97 -2.53 14.61
C ALA A 439 24.03 -1.33 14.41
N MET A 440 24.47 -0.29 13.70
CA MET A 440 23.64 0.86 13.35
C MET A 440 22.57 0.49 12.32
N ASN A 441 22.89 -0.33 11.31
CA ASN A 441 21.92 -0.85 10.36
C ASN A 441 20.83 -1.67 11.08
N GLN A 442 21.19 -2.49 12.08
CA GLN A 442 20.20 -3.20 12.88
C GLN A 442 19.31 -2.23 13.68
N ALA A 443 19.89 -1.21 14.31
CA ALA A 443 19.12 -0.20 15.05
C ALA A 443 18.16 0.58 14.14
N ILE A 444 18.58 0.92 12.92
CA ILE A 444 17.73 1.58 11.93
C ILE A 444 16.61 0.64 11.46
N LEU A 445 16.91 -0.62 11.18
CA LEU A 445 15.92 -1.62 10.76
C LEU A 445 14.86 -1.87 11.84
N ASP A 446 15.27 -1.89 13.12
CA ASP A 446 14.37 -2.02 14.25
C ASP A 446 13.48 -0.77 14.38
N GLU A 447 14.07 0.42 14.29
CA GLU A 447 13.33 1.68 14.35
C GLU A 447 12.33 1.83 13.21
N ARG A 448 12.71 1.41 11.98
CA ARG A 448 11.79 1.34 10.83
C ARG A 448 10.61 0.40 11.13
N GLY A 449 10.88 -0.75 11.76
CA GLY A 449 9.83 -1.68 12.19
C GLY A 449 8.88 -1.07 13.22
N PHE A 450 9.40 -0.29 14.19
CA PHE A 450 8.58 0.35 15.22
C PHE A 450 7.77 1.54 14.68
N GLU A 451 8.38 2.35 13.84
CA GLU A 451 7.76 3.55 13.30
C GLU A 451 6.75 3.26 12.19
N LEU A 452 7.08 2.33 11.28
CA LEU A 452 6.38 2.10 10.03
C LEU A 452 5.52 0.82 10.02
N VAL A 453 5.08 0.37 11.21
CA VAL A 453 4.19 -0.81 11.34
C VAL A 453 2.99 -0.68 10.41
N PHE A 454 2.74 -1.71 9.58
CA PHE A 454 1.65 -1.77 8.61
C PHE A 454 1.63 -0.61 7.59
N GLU A 455 2.82 -0.15 7.17
CA GLU A 455 2.98 0.82 6.10
C GLU A 455 3.71 0.22 4.90
N TYR A 456 3.59 -1.09 4.71
CA TYR A 456 4.08 -1.84 3.54
C TYR A 456 5.62 -1.84 3.42
N LYS A 457 6.36 -1.60 4.52
CA LYS A 457 7.82 -1.41 4.49
C LYS A 457 8.60 -2.62 4.99
N ARG A 458 8.02 -3.45 5.88
CA ARG A 458 8.83 -4.44 6.61
C ARG A 458 9.50 -5.47 5.70
N ARG A 459 8.76 -6.06 4.76
CA ARG A 459 9.32 -7.06 3.86
C ARG A 459 10.43 -6.50 2.96
N PRO A 460 10.23 -5.40 2.19
CA PRO A 460 11.29 -4.81 1.40
C PRO A 460 12.48 -4.33 2.25
N ASP A 461 12.26 -3.85 3.47
CA ASP A 461 13.33 -3.48 4.39
C ASP A 461 14.17 -4.71 4.77
N LEU A 462 13.54 -5.78 5.25
CA LEU A 462 14.24 -7.02 5.63
C LEU A 462 15.05 -7.61 4.47
N ILE A 463 14.51 -7.57 3.24
CA ILE A 463 15.21 -8.03 2.05
C ILE A 463 16.42 -7.15 1.74
N ARG A 464 16.25 -5.81 1.75
CA ARG A 464 17.34 -4.86 1.49
C ARG A 464 18.45 -4.94 2.51
N PHE A 465 18.12 -5.12 3.79
CA PHE A 465 19.11 -5.31 4.86
C PHE A 465 19.71 -6.73 4.90
N GLY A 466 19.27 -7.65 4.03
CA GLY A 466 19.73 -9.05 4.03
C GLY A 466 19.36 -9.84 5.28
N LYS A 467 18.22 -9.48 5.91
CA LYS A 467 17.76 -10.04 7.18
C LYS A 467 16.44 -10.82 7.07
N TYR A 468 15.91 -11.01 5.86
CA TYR A 468 14.58 -11.58 5.69
C TYR A 468 14.47 -13.01 6.22
N GLU A 469 15.32 -13.91 5.74
CA GLU A 469 15.27 -15.33 6.12
C GLU A 469 15.58 -15.53 7.61
N GLU A 470 16.60 -14.85 8.12
CA GLU A 470 16.99 -14.93 9.52
C GLU A 470 15.85 -14.47 10.43
N THR A 471 15.26 -13.30 10.12
CA THR A 471 14.21 -12.69 10.95
C THR A 471 12.93 -13.51 10.93
N VAL A 472 12.47 -13.94 9.75
CA VAL A 472 11.22 -14.70 9.64
C VAL A 472 11.36 -16.08 10.26
N ASN A 473 12.47 -16.80 10.05
CA ASN A 473 12.68 -18.09 10.68
C ASN A 473 12.79 -18.00 12.21
N ALA A 474 13.42 -16.96 12.74
CA ALA A 474 13.47 -16.70 14.18
C ALA A 474 12.06 -16.42 14.73
N HIS A 475 11.27 -15.64 14.00
CA HIS A 475 9.89 -15.32 14.37
C HIS A 475 8.99 -16.57 14.39
N LEU A 476 9.03 -17.40 13.33
CA LEU A 476 8.26 -18.65 13.28
C LEU A 476 8.60 -19.57 14.46
N LYS A 477 9.89 -19.68 14.80
CA LYS A 477 10.33 -20.46 15.97
C LYS A 477 9.82 -19.88 17.29
N GLU A 478 9.83 -18.56 17.45
CA GLU A 478 9.35 -17.89 18.66
C GLU A 478 7.83 -18.05 18.84
N MET A 479 7.11 -18.17 17.72
CA MET A 479 5.65 -18.44 17.68
C MET A 479 5.29 -19.94 17.77
N ASP A 480 6.26 -20.83 18.01
CA ASP A 480 6.09 -22.29 18.00
C ASP A 480 5.51 -22.85 16.68
N ILE A 481 5.73 -22.13 15.57
CA ILE A 481 5.29 -22.56 14.24
C ILE A 481 6.36 -23.48 13.66
N THR A 482 6.00 -24.72 13.41
CA THR A 482 6.88 -25.78 12.90
C THR A 482 6.45 -26.25 11.52
N GLY A 483 7.36 -26.89 10.78
CA GLY A 483 7.05 -27.47 9.48
C GLY A 483 7.28 -26.53 8.28
N THR A 484 7.67 -25.28 8.52
CA THR A 484 8.03 -24.34 7.46
C THR A 484 9.39 -23.72 7.76
N THR A 485 10.23 -23.63 6.75
CA THR A 485 11.51 -22.91 6.79
C THR A 485 11.58 -21.96 5.60
N VAL A 486 11.83 -20.69 5.88
CA VAL A 486 11.99 -19.67 4.84
C VAL A 486 13.40 -19.77 4.24
N THR A 487 13.48 -19.84 2.93
CA THR A 487 14.72 -19.94 2.16
C THR A 487 14.98 -18.64 1.37
N PRO A 488 16.22 -18.41 0.87
CA PRO A 488 16.51 -17.22 0.04
C PRO A 488 15.62 -17.04 -1.18
N ASP A 489 15.12 -18.13 -1.78
CA ASP A 489 14.22 -18.06 -2.93
C ASP A 489 12.85 -17.48 -2.57
N MET A 490 12.44 -17.62 -1.30
CA MET A 490 11.17 -17.11 -0.78
C MET A 490 11.18 -15.60 -0.46
N ARG A 491 12.32 -14.93 -0.67
CA ARG A 491 12.36 -13.45 -0.61
C ARG A 491 11.39 -12.81 -1.61
N TYR A 492 11.03 -13.53 -2.67
CA TYR A 492 9.94 -13.18 -3.56
C TYR A 492 8.78 -14.13 -3.38
N LEU A 493 7.56 -13.60 -3.42
CA LEU A 493 6.35 -14.38 -3.33
C LEU A 493 6.14 -15.23 -4.58
N PRO A 494 5.46 -16.38 -4.47
CA PRO A 494 5.10 -17.15 -5.65
C PRO A 494 4.12 -16.36 -6.55
N TYR A 495 4.26 -16.55 -7.85
CA TYR A 495 3.30 -16.00 -8.80
C TYR A 495 1.93 -16.65 -8.63
N PRO A 496 0.83 -15.89 -8.82
CA PRO A 496 -0.52 -16.47 -8.76
C PRO A 496 -0.70 -17.62 -9.76
N MET A 497 -1.42 -18.65 -9.36
CA MET A 497 -1.67 -19.82 -10.25
C MET A 497 -2.43 -19.44 -11.53
N THR A 498 -3.25 -18.41 -11.48
CA THR A 498 -3.92 -17.87 -12.67
C THR A 498 -2.93 -17.43 -13.74
N GLU A 499 -1.79 -16.87 -13.32
CA GLU A 499 -0.75 -16.36 -14.19
C GLU A 499 0.20 -17.47 -14.65
N THR A 500 0.60 -18.36 -13.74
CA THR A 500 1.52 -19.47 -14.06
C THR A 500 0.94 -20.41 -15.11
N LYS A 501 -0.38 -20.60 -15.15
CA LYS A 501 -1.06 -21.38 -16.18
C LYS A 501 -1.01 -20.75 -17.57
N LEU A 502 -0.71 -19.47 -17.67
CA LEU A 502 -0.68 -18.70 -18.92
C LEU A 502 0.73 -18.29 -19.33
N ASN A 503 1.71 -18.44 -18.44
CA ASN A 503 3.07 -17.98 -18.64
C ASN A 503 4.09 -19.04 -18.20
N SER A 504 4.80 -19.61 -19.15
CA SER A 504 5.74 -20.72 -18.94
C SER A 504 6.98 -20.29 -18.13
N TYR A 505 7.39 -19.04 -18.21
CA TYR A 505 8.51 -18.51 -17.42
C TYR A 505 8.15 -18.43 -15.93
N MET A 506 6.91 -17.99 -15.61
CA MET A 506 6.42 -17.98 -14.23
C MET A 506 6.22 -19.40 -13.70
N GLU A 507 5.69 -20.32 -14.51
CA GLU A 507 5.50 -21.71 -14.14
C GLU A 507 6.83 -22.37 -13.76
N ALA A 508 7.90 -22.11 -14.52
CA ALA A 508 9.23 -22.67 -14.28
C ALA A 508 9.88 -22.14 -12.98
N GLU A 509 9.66 -20.88 -12.62
CA GLU A 509 10.26 -20.25 -11.42
C GLU A 509 9.47 -20.54 -10.14
N ASN A 510 8.18 -20.74 -10.22
CA ASN A 510 7.26 -20.78 -9.08
C ASN A 510 7.58 -21.84 -8.01
N PRO A 511 7.98 -23.08 -8.35
CA PRO A 511 8.26 -24.12 -7.35
C PRO A 511 9.37 -23.78 -6.37
N LYS A 512 10.29 -22.88 -6.73
CA LYS A 512 11.38 -22.43 -5.85
C LYS A 512 10.89 -21.52 -4.72
N ARG A 513 9.81 -20.79 -4.97
CA ARG A 513 9.28 -19.72 -4.12
C ARG A 513 8.22 -20.18 -3.13
N LEU A 514 7.74 -21.42 -3.28
CA LEU A 514 6.73 -21.99 -2.38
C LEU A 514 7.35 -22.35 -1.03
N PRO A 515 6.62 -22.13 0.07
CA PRO A 515 6.97 -22.66 1.39
C PRO A 515 7.17 -24.18 1.35
N LYS A 516 8.20 -24.65 2.05
CA LYS A 516 8.58 -26.08 2.11
C LYS A 516 8.44 -26.61 3.51
#